data_3dd2d86c9926d79356c523cec69c13e0
#
_entry.id   3dd2d86c9926d79356c523cec69c13e0
#
_cell.length_a   1.000
_cell.length_b   1.000
_cell.length_c   1.000
_cell.angle_alpha   90.00
_cell.angle_beta   90.00
_cell.angle_gamma   90.00
#
_symmetry.space_group_name_H-M   'P 1'
#
loop_
_entity.id
_entity.type
_entity.pdbx_description
1 polymer ?
#
loop_
_entity_poly.entity_id
_entity_poly.type
_entity_poly.pdbx_seq_one_letter_code
_entity_poly.pdbx_strand_id
1 'polypeptide(L)'
;MNQDLVEEATAQIKSLDFSKSVVMFSGGKDSLVVMDIAKKAGLNKSVYINSELEFTISRRYVEQMKENYNIEDVIPKIDFFEFCRRICPPSKRLKWCCKVLKLALSMKHAIKTGNFYQLTGIRSDESDRRSKYEVINADPFINVNKRYRFFQVNPILYWSEEDVWDYIRENKLQYNPLYDRGVKRVGCWCCPYTTRSEWELARDLEGENFQKFKNIIKDFSRNLPANFRNRYNKKGWRSFATNYNKIEVLKMTNNKNSFVLEGKKEYLEKIEHLIFIVADRYKIEGSKLYFERNIELQRRQIRLVLEKPLNCVGCDVCTVICPVNALYLENESIKVDPTKCVGCLSCCKNINGKLKMGCIARNYKTERFCITF
;
A
#
# COMPACT_ATOMS: atom_id res chain seq x y z
N MET A 1 -14.48 23.31 24.09
CA MET A 1 -13.98 21.95 23.91
C MET A 1 -13.95 21.20 25.23
N ASN A 2 -14.16 19.88 25.24
CA ASN A 2 -14.05 19.05 26.45
C ASN A 2 -12.57 18.87 26.83
N GLN A 3 -12.15 19.45 27.94
CA GLN A 3 -10.77 19.45 28.41
C GLN A 3 -10.30 18.04 28.81
N ASP A 4 -11.22 17.21 29.32
CA ASP A 4 -10.93 15.83 29.69
C ASP A 4 -10.44 14.99 28.49
N LEU A 5 -11.00 15.23 27.29
CA LEU A 5 -10.58 14.54 26.07
C LEU A 5 -9.13 14.87 25.69
N VAL A 6 -8.70 16.12 25.89
CA VAL A 6 -7.32 16.55 25.60
C VAL A 6 -6.35 15.98 26.61
N GLU A 7 -6.74 15.95 27.89
CA GLU A 7 -5.94 15.37 28.96
C GLU A 7 -5.76 13.88 28.75
N GLU A 8 -6.82 13.16 28.39
CA GLU A 8 -6.78 11.73 28.06
C GLU A 8 -5.85 11.45 26.88
N ALA A 9 -6.03 12.17 25.76
CA ALA A 9 -5.17 12.01 24.58
C ALA A 9 -3.69 12.32 24.90
N THR A 10 -3.45 13.35 25.71
CA THR A 10 -2.11 13.74 26.16
C THR A 10 -1.48 12.65 27.06
N ALA A 11 -2.25 12.09 28.00
CA ALA A 11 -1.79 11.02 28.86
C ALA A 11 -1.44 9.75 28.07
N GLN A 12 -2.29 9.38 27.11
CA GLN A 12 -2.04 8.25 26.20
C GLN A 12 -0.72 8.45 25.43
N ILE A 13 -0.48 9.64 24.89
CA ILE A 13 0.75 9.95 24.14
C ILE A 13 1.96 9.90 25.09
N LYS A 14 1.88 10.48 26.28
CA LYS A 14 2.97 10.48 27.27
C LYS A 14 3.34 9.08 27.79
N SER A 15 2.42 8.12 27.70
CA SER A 15 2.69 6.73 28.08
C SER A 15 3.56 5.97 27.08
N LEU A 16 3.81 6.53 25.88
CA LEU A 16 4.58 5.89 24.84
C LEU A 16 6.09 6.13 24.99
N ASP A 17 6.86 5.19 24.45
CA ASP A 17 8.31 5.38 24.26
C ASP A 17 8.53 6.33 23.07
N PHE A 18 8.86 7.58 23.33
CA PHE A 18 9.06 8.62 22.29
C PHE A 18 10.21 8.29 21.34
N SER A 19 11.21 7.51 21.78
CA SER A 19 12.29 7.07 20.89
C SER A 19 11.81 6.17 19.78
N LYS A 20 10.67 5.48 19.97
CA LYS A 20 10.02 4.56 19.02
C LYS A 20 8.70 5.08 18.48
N SER A 21 8.36 6.33 18.73
CA SER A 21 7.08 6.93 18.38
C SER A 21 7.22 8.00 17.30
N VAL A 22 6.20 8.13 16.45
CA VAL A 22 6.12 9.15 15.42
C VAL A 22 4.66 9.47 15.07
N VAL A 23 4.36 10.73 14.81
CA VAL A 23 3.04 11.14 14.32
C VAL A 23 2.98 10.97 12.80
N MET A 24 1.94 10.28 12.31
CA MET A 24 1.66 10.12 10.88
C MET A 24 0.79 11.29 10.41
N PHE A 25 1.43 12.38 10.00
CA PHE A 25 0.73 13.56 9.51
C PHE A 25 0.25 13.32 8.07
N SER A 26 -1.02 13.53 7.80
CA SER A 26 -1.63 13.34 6.48
C SER A 26 -2.05 14.64 5.79
N GLY A 27 -1.81 15.80 6.41
CA GLY A 27 -2.33 17.09 5.97
C GLY A 27 -3.81 17.31 6.29
N GLY A 28 -4.48 16.37 6.95
CA GLY A 28 -5.87 16.48 7.36
C GLY A 28 -6.04 16.99 8.79
N LYS A 29 -7.23 17.54 9.12
CA LYS A 29 -7.57 18.13 10.41
C LYS A 29 -7.33 17.21 11.61
N ASP A 30 -7.71 15.94 11.49
CA ASP A 30 -7.60 14.98 12.56
C ASP A 30 -6.13 14.67 12.89
N SER A 31 -5.28 14.51 11.88
CA SER A 31 -3.83 14.33 12.08
C SER A 31 -3.11 15.61 12.53
N LEU A 32 -3.66 16.78 12.22
CA LEU A 32 -3.17 18.06 12.73
C LEU A 32 -3.35 18.14 14.25
N VAL A 33 -4.55 17.79 14.73
CA VAL A 33 -4.84 17.78 16.18
C VAL A 33 -3.91 16.81 16.92
N VAL A 34 -3.74 15.59 16.40
CA VAL A 34 -2.80 14.63 17.01
C VAL A 34 -1.37 15.17 17.03
N MET A 35 -0.94 15.84 15.94
CA MET A 35 0.40 16.40 15.84
C MET A 35 0.63 17.53 16.84
N ASP A 36 -0.37 18.39 17.05
CA ASP A 36 -0.28 19.49 18.00
C ASP A 36 -0.28 18.99 19.46
N ILE A 37 -1.17 18.06 19.81
CA ILE A 37 -1.20 17.42 21.14
C ILE A 37 0.13 16.70 21.41
N ALA A 38 0.63 15.96 20.43
CA ALA A 38 1.89 15.23 20.55
C ALA A 38 3.08 16.18 20.79
N LYS A 39 3.15 17.29 20.06
CA LYS A 39 4.15 18.34 20.29
C LYS A 39 4.08 18.93 21.71
N LYS A 40 2.88 19.24 22.17
CA LYS A 40 2.65 19.74 23.56
C LYS A 40 3.00 18.70 24.62
N ALA A 41 2.81 17.41 24.31
CA ALA A 41 3.21 16.30 25.19
C ALA A 41 4.71 16.03 25.19
N GLY A 42 5.50 16.64 24.27
CA GLY A 42 6.95 16.47 24.15
C GLY A 42 7.40 15.61 22.95
N LEU A 43 6.48 15.03 22.18
CA LEU A 43 6.79 14.27 20.97
C LEU A 43 6.71 15.19 19.74
N ASN A 44 7.80 15.86 19.39
CA ASN A 44 7.91 16.72 18.20
C ASN A 44 8.62 15.97 17.05
N LYS A 45 7.98 14.91 16.56
CA LYS A 45 8.49 14.08 15.48
C LYS A 45 7.32 13.59 14.64
N SER A 46 7.24 14.04 13.40
CA SER A 46 6.14 13.71 12.49
C SER A 46 6.68 13.23 11.14
N VAL A 47 5.91 12.39 10.46
CA VAL A 47 6.20 11.89 9.12
C VAL A 47 5.03 12.16 8.21
N TYR A 48 5.31 12.75 7.06
CA TYR A 48 4.37 12.89 5.95
C TYR A 48 4.73 11.93 4.83
N ILE A 49 3.85 10.99 4.52
CA ILE A 49 4.02 10.12 3.35
C ILE A 49 3.53 10.91 2.14
N ASN A 50 4.46 11.62 1.52
CA ASN A 50 4.20 12.45 0.35
C ASN A 50 4.11 11.57 -0.89
N SER A 51 2.91 11.10 -1.20
CA SER A 51 2.68 10.25 -2.38
C SER A 51 2.63 11.02 -3.70
N GLU A 52 2.77 12.36 -3.64
CA GLU A 52 2.62 13.31 -4.75
C GLU A 52 1.22 13.29 -5.42
N LEU A 53 0.29 12.56 -4.83
CA LEU A 53 -1.10 12.43 -5.29
C LEU A 53 -2.07 13.30 -4.49
N GLU A 54 -1.61 13.96 -3.45
CA GLU A 54 -2.37 14.95 -2.71
C GLU A 54 -2.55 16.20 -3.59
N PHE A 55 -3.65 16.92 -3.40
CA PHE A 55 -3.86 18.20 -4.08
C PHE A 55 -2.67 19.14 -3.89
N THR A 56 -2.29 19.87 -4.92
CA THR A 56 -1.17 20.82 -4.87
C THR A 56 -1.31 21.81 -3.72
N ILE A 57 -2.53 22.27 -3.44
CA ILE A 57 -2.83 23.16 -2.30
C ILE A 57 -2.55 22.45 -0.95
N SER A 58 -2.85 21.16 -0.83
CA SER A 58 -2.52 20.38 0.36
C SER A 58 -1.02 20.22 0.56
N ARG A 59 -0.28 19.98 -0.50
CA ARG A 59 1.19 19.85 -0.42
C ARG A 59 1.84 21.16 0.01
N ARG A 60 1.37 22.29 -0.53
CA ARG A 60 1.83 23.63 -0.08
C ARG A 60 1.52 23.87 1.39
N TYR A 61 0.32 23.49 1.83
CA TYR A 61 -0.03 23.57 3.26
C TYR A 61 0.92 22.74 4.14
N VAL A 62 1.24 21.51 3.74
CA VAL A 62 2.19 20.67 4.50
C VAL A 62 3.58 21.32 4.57
N GLU A 63 4.06 21.95 3.48
CA GLU A 63 5.33 22.68 3.50
C GLU A 63 5.30 23.86 4.51
N GLN A 64 4.22 24.61 4.56
CA GLN A 64 4.05 25.69 5.56
C GLN A 64 4.05 25.15 6.99
N MET A 65 3.45 23.97 7.22
CA MET A 65 3.42 23.37 8.54
C MET A 65 4.80 22.97 9.06
N LYS A 66 5.79 22.76 8.19
CA LYS A 66 7.18 22.45 8.58
C LYS A 66 7.88 23.60 9.33
N GLU A 67 7.39 24.82 9.19
CA GLU A 67 7.90 25.96 9.96
C GLU A 67 7.61 25.81 11.47
N ASN A 68 6.51 25.17 11.81
CA ASN A 68 6.05 25.02 13.19
C ASN A 68 6.21 23.61 13.77
N TYR A 69 6.36 22.59 12.92
CA TYR A 69 6.42 21.19 13.31
C TYR A 69 7.59 20.48 12.61
N ASN A 70 8.23 19.57 13.32
CA ASN A 70 9.27 18.72 12.75
C ASN A 70 8.65 17.61 11.91
N ILE A 71 8.48 17.84 10.61
CA ILE A 71 7.84 16.92 9.66
C ILE A 71 8.88 16.42 8.65
N GLU A 72 9.13 15.11 8.66
CA GLU A 72 9.97 14.43 7.66
C GLU A 72 9.11 13.97 6.48
N ASP A 73 9.54 14.27 5.25
CA ASP A 73 8.90 13.73 4.04
C ASP A 73 9.44 12.36 3.68
N VAL A 74 8.52 11.43 3.40
CA VAL A 74 8.86 10.13 2.83
C VAL A 74 8.21 10.02 1.45
N ILE A 75 9.05 10.11 0.41
CA ILE A 75 8.61 10.16 -0.99
C ILE A 75 8.80 8.79 -1.66
N PRO A 76 7.82 8.29 -2.42
CA PRO A 76 7.96 7.07 -3.19
C PRO A 76 8.96 7.24 -4.34
N LYS A 77 9.78 6.21 -4.58
CA LYS A 77 10.66 6.17 -5.76
C LYS A 77 9.92 5.76 -7.04
N ILE A 78 8.62 5.60 -6.97
CA ILE A 78 7.77 4.97 -7.98
C ILE A 78 6.84 6.02 -8.55
N ASP A 79 6.87 6.22 -9.88
CA ASP A 79 5.92 7.08 -10.57
C ASP A 79 4.52 6.44 -10.61
N PHE A 80 3.53 7.15 -10.10
CA PHE A 80 2.14 6.69 -10.04
C PHE A 80 1.55 6.42 -11.43
N PHE A 81 1.83 7.28 -12.39
CA PHE A 81 1.25 7.17 -13.74
C PHE A 81 1.84 5.98 -14.48
N GLU A 82 3.14 5.73 -14.30
CA GLU A 82 3.79 4.54 -14.83
C GLU A 82 3.19 3.26 -14.22
N PHE A 83 2.98 3.25 -12.90
CA PHE A 83 2.34 2.10 -12.24
C PHE A 83 0.88 1.91 -12.66
N CYS A 84 0.14 2.98 -12.97
CA CYS A 84 -1.18 2.85 -13.59
C CYS A 84 -1.11 2.13 -14.94
N ARG A 85 -0.05 2.34 -15.73
CA ARG A 85 0.16 1.62 -17.00
C ARG A 85 0.57 0.17 -16.77
N ARG A 86 1.47 -0.09 -15.82
CA ARG A 86 1.95 -1.45 -15.49
C ARG A 86 0.90 -2.33 -14.82
N ILE A 87 0.02 -1.78 -14.02
CA ILE A 87 -0.99 -2.51 -13.25
C ILE A 87 -2.39 -2.27 -13.82
N CYS A 88 -2.92 -1.09 -13.61
CA CYS A 88 -4.17 -0.50 -14.08
C CYS A 88 -4.45 0.78 -13.25
N PRO A 89 -5.34 1.68 -13.69
CA PRO A 89 -5.85 2.73 -12.81
C PRO A 89 -6.43 2.14 -11.52
N PRO A 90 -6.15 2.73 -10.34
CA PRO A 90 -6.69 2.23 -9.10
C PRO A 90 -8.21 2.33 -9.07
N SER A 91 -8.87 1.40 -8.40
CA SER A 91 -10.32 1.42 -8.22
C SER A 91 -10.71 1.13 -6.77
N LYS A 92 -12.00 1.27 -6.42
CA LYS A 92 -12.52 0.94 -5.09
C LYS A 92 -12.19 -0.48 -4.66
N ARG A 93 -12.06 -1.40 -5.63
CA ARG A 93 -11.71 -2.80 -5.38
C ARG A 93 -10.21 -3.09 -5.51
N LEU A 94 -9.46 -2.21 -6.17
CA LEU A 94 -8.06 -2.37 -6.52
C LEU A 94 -7.23 -1.20 -5.95
N LYS A 95 -7.12 -1.13 -4.64
CA LYS A 95 -6.43 -0.07 -3.89
C LYS A 95 -4.91 -0.33 -3.83
N TRP A 96 -4.28 -0.64 -4.95
CA TRP A 96 -2.83 -0.90 -4.97
C TRP A 96 -2.03 0.35 -4.56
N CYS A 97 -2.48 1.54 -4.97
CA CYS A 97 -1.81 2.80 -4.68
C CYS A 97 -1.62 3.03 -3.17
N CYS A 98 -2.65 2.81 -2.34
CA CYS A 98 -2.52 2.95 -0.89
C CYS A 98 -1.49 1.97 -0.29
N LYS A 99 -1.40 0.76 -0.85
CA LYS A 99 -0.46 -0.26 -0.35
C LYS A 99 0.98 0.04 -0.75
N VAL A 100 1.18 0.49 -1.99
CA VAL A 100 2.51 0.73 -2.55
C VAL A 100 3.05 2.10 -2.14
N LEU A 101 2.23 3.15 -2.31
CA LEU A 101 2.69 4.54 -2.19
C LEU A 101 2.53 5.12 -0.79
N LYS A 102 1.83 4.43 0.13
CA LYS A 102 1.64 4.91 1.49
C LYS A 102 2.08 3.86 2.52
N LEU A 103 1.38 2.73 2.58
CA LEU A 103 1.57 1.76 3.65
C LEU A 103 2.98 1.12 3.62
N ALA A 104 3.45 0.66 2.45
CA ALA A 104 4.79 0.07 2.34
C ALA A 104 5.89 1.09 2.67
N LEU A 105 5.70 2.36 2.32
CA LEU A 105 6.66 3.42 2.65
C LEU A 105 6.68 3.73 4.15
N SER A 106 5.51 3.84 4.77
CA SER A 106 5.40 4.00 6.23
C SER A 106 6.13 2.88 6.96
N MET A 107 5.95 1.63 6.51
CA MET A 107 6.65 0.47 7.07
C MET A 107 8.15 0.52 6.89
N LYS A 108 8.62 0.86 5.67
CA LYS A 108 10.07 0.99 5.40
C LYS A 108 10.70 2.05 6.27
N HIS A 109 10.02 3.19 6.38
CA HIS A 109 10.46 4.27 7.25
C HIS A 109 10.56 3.79 8.70
N ALA A 110 9.51 3.15 9.21
CA ALA A 110 9.49 2.63 10.59
C ALA A 110 10.58 1.58 10.85
N ILE A 111 10.85 0.67 9.90
CA ILE A 111 11.96 -0.29 10.02
C ILE A 111 13.31 0.42 10.05
N LYS A 112 13.49 1.44 9.20
CA LYS A 112 14.75 2.20 9.12
C LYS A 112 15.03 3.01 10.39
N THR A 113 13.99 3.62 10.95
CA THR A 113 14.10 4.58 12.06
C THR A 113 13.80 3.99 13.43
N GLY A 114 13.23 2.78 13.50
CA GLY A 114 12.78 2.18 14.76
C GLY A 114 11.45 2.74 15.28
N ASN A 115 10.74 3.56 14.50
CA ASN A 115 9.48 4.19 14.91
C ASN A 115 8.30 3.23 14.77
N PHE A 116 8.10 2.37 15.74
CA PHE A 116 7.12 1.31 15.72
C PHE A 116 5.73 1.71 16.24
N TYR A 117 5.62 2.82 16.99
CA TYR A 117 4.36 3.42 17.41
C TYR A 117 4.01 4.56 16.46
N GLN A 118 3.01 4.37 15.63
CA GLN A 118 2.56 5.33 14.64
C GLN A 118 1.26 5.99 15.12
N LEU A 119 1.35 7.24 15.57
CA LEU A 119 0.18 8.00 16.02
C LEU A 119 -0.61 8.50 14.82
N THR A 120 -1.91 8.24 14.81
CA THR A 120 -2.80 8.60 13.70
C THR A 120 -4.06 9.32 14.18
N GLY A 121 -4.61 10.19 13.33
CA GLY A 121 -5.87 10.88 13.60
C GLY A 121 -7.10 10.05 13.20
N ILE A 122 -7.12 8.75 13.48
CA ILE A 122 -8.28 7.91 13.22
C ILE A 122 -9.32 8.10 14.32
N ARG A 123 -10.60 8.23 13.90
CA ARG A 123 -11.74 8.32 14.82
C ARG A 123 -12.75 7.20 14.55
N SER A 124 -13.40 6.74 15.60
CA SER A 124 -14.35 5.62 15.57
C SER A 124 -15.62 5.93 14.74
N ASP A 125 -16.06 7.19 14.74
CA ASP A 125 -17.25 7.65 14.05
C ASP A 125 -17.13 7.72 12.51
N GLU A 126 -15.91 7.66 11.98
CA GLU A 126 -15.70 7.78 10.53
C GLU A 126 -16.23 6.57 9.71
N SER A 127 -16.39 5.41 10.32
CA SER A 127 -17.00 4.21 9.67
C SER A 127 -17.16 3.03 10.63
N ASP A 128 -18.10 2.11 10.31
CA ASP A 128 -18.32 0.84 11.02
C ASP A 128 -17.06 -0.02 11.21
N ARG A 129 -16.10 0.10 10.30
CA ARG A 129 -14.81 -0.58 10.44
C ARG A 129 -13.97 0.05 11.54
N ARG A 130 -13.96 1.39 11.62
CA ARG A 130 -13.14 2.13 12.58
C ARG A 130 -13.74 2.14 13.98
N SER A 131 -15.06 1.96 14.10
CA SER A 131 -15.72 1.80 15.41
C SER A 131 -15.23 0.56 16.18
N LYS A 132 -14.58 -0.39 15.51
CA LYS A 132 -14.01 -1.61 16.09
C LYS A 132 -12.53 -1.48 16.44
N TYR A 133 -11.94 -0.30 16.27
CA TYR A 133 -10.55 -0.07 16.61
C TYR A 133 -10.43 0.23 18.12
N GLU A 134 -9.27 -0.10 18.63
CA GLU A 134 -8.83 0.26 19.97
C GLU A 134 -7.88 1.45 19.87
N VAL A 135 -7.59 2.09 21.01
CA VAL A 135 -6.62 3.19 21.06
C VAL A 135 -5.25 2.74 20.57
N ILE A 136 -4.83 1.53 20.93
CA ILE A 136 -3.60 0.93 20.44
C ILE A 136 -3.95 -0.36 19.70
N ASN A 137 -3.76 -0.37 18.39
CA ASN A 137 -3.95 -1.55 17.57
C ASN A 137 -2.61 -2.10 17.08
N ALA A 138 -2.43 -3.40 17.22
CA ALA A 138 -1.39 -4.08 16.47
C ALA A 138 -1.74 -4.05 14.98
N ASP A 139 -0.91 -3.43 14.14
CA ASP A 139 -1.22 -3.29 12.72
C ASP A 139 -1.26 -4.67 12.03
N PRO A 140 -2.42 -5.10 11.53
CA PRO A 140 -2.59 -6.44 10.97
C PRO A 140 -1.84 -6.64 9.64
N PHE A 141 -1.49 -5.56 8.93
CA PHE A 141 -0.71 -5.65 7.69
C PHE A 141 0.75 -5.96 7.97
N ILE A 142 1.23 -5.54 9.12
CA ILE A 142 2.64 -5.55 9.50
C ILE A 142 2.97 -6.75 10.36
N ASN A 143 2.00 -7.30 11.07
CA ASN A 143 2.15 -8.53 11.85
C ASN A 143 2.40 -9.79 10.98
N VAL A 144 2.37 -9.66 9.65
CA VAL A 144 2.88 -10.69 8.73
C VAL A 144 4.40 -10.85 8.86
N ASN A 145 5.09 -9.77 9.21
CA ASN A 145 6.51 -9.80 9.53
C ASN A 145 6.70 -10.03 11.04
N LYS A 146 6.94 -11.26 11.45
CA LYS A 146 7.13 -11.65 12.87
C LYS A 146 8.32 -10.96 13.57
N ARG A 147 9.21 -10.30 12.82
CA ARG A 147 10.40 -9.64 13.34
C ARG A 147 10.09 -8.27 13.95
N TYR A 148 9.12 -7.55 13.37
CA TYR A 148 8.78 -6.20 13.80
C TYR A 148 7.32 -6.17 14.26
N ARG A 149 7.07 -5.57 15.39
CA ARG A 149 5.71 -5.28 15.87
C ARG A 149 5.46 -3.79 15.71
N PHE A 150 4.47 -3.45 14.91
CA PHE A 150 4.05 -2.08 14.70
C PHE A 150 2.71 -1.86 15.38
N PHE A 151 2.56 -0.70 15.95
CA PHE A 151 1.35 -0.31 16.63
C PHE A 151 0.81 0.98 16.02
N GLN A 152 -0.45 0.95 15.68
CA GLN A 152 -1.20 2.13 15.34
C GLN A 152 -1.82 2.67 16.63
N VAL A 153 -1.48 3.90 16.98
CA VAL A 153 -1.99 4.59 18.16
C VAL A 153 -2.97 5.67 17.70
N ASN A 154 -4.16 5.67 18.25
CA ASN A 154 -5.26 6.56 17.86
C ASN A 154 -5.69 7.42 19.08
N PRO A 155 -4.94 8.47 19.44
CA PRO A 155 -5.18 9.22 20.68
C PRO A 155 -6.55 9.93 20.73
N ILE A 156 -7.10 10.24 19.55
CA ILE A 156 -8.40 10.91 19.40
C ILE A 156 -9.49 9.95 18.87
N LEU A 157 -9.37 8.64 19.17
CA LEU A 157 -10.26 7.62 18.62
C LEU A 157 -11.74 7.91 18.91
N TYR A 158 -12.06 8.40 20.10
CA TYR A 158 -13.42 8.64 20.56
C TYR A 158 -13.89 10.09 20.40
N TRP A 159 -13.07 10.96 19.78
CA TRP A 159 -13.49 12.34 19.51
C TRP A 159 -14.51 12.38 18.36
N SER A 160 -15.47 13.29 18.51
CA SER A 160 -16.38 13.64 17.42
C SER A 160 -15.69 14.55 16.39
N GLU A 161 -16.32 14.77 15.24
CA GLU A 161 -15.83 15.74 14.27
C GLU A 161 -15.87 17.18 14.83
N GLU A 162 -16.84 17.48 15.69
CA GLU A 162 -16.98 18.77 16.36
C GLU A 162 -15.84 19.00 17.35
N ASP A 163 -15.49 18.01 18.18
CA ASP A 163 -14.34 18.11 19.09
C ASP A 163 -13.03 18.46 18.37
N VAL A 164 -12.82 17.86 17.20
CA VAL A 164 -11.63 18.16 16.38
C VAL A 164 -11.63 19.62 15.90
N TRP A 165 -12.77 20.11 15.43
CA TRP A 165 -12.89 21.51 14.98
C TRP A 165 -12.81 22.49 16.14
N ASP A 166 -13.36 22.18 17.30
CA ASP A 166 -13.26 22.99 18.51
C ASP A 166 -11.81 23.11 18.94
N TYR A 167 -11.07 22.00 18.98
CA TYR A 167 -9.64 22.03 19.28
C TYR A 167 -8.87 22.95 18.33
N ILE A 168 -9.12 22.86 17.04
CA ILE A 168 -8.47 23.67 16.01
C ILE A 168 -8.77 25.16 16.23
N ARG A 169 -10.03 25.51 16.51
CA ARG A 169 -10.47 26.91 16.73
C ARG A 169 -9.86 27.50 18.00
N GLU A 170 -9.94 26.79 19.11
CA GLU A 170 -9.43 27.25 20.41
C GLU A 170 -7.91 27.42 20.41
N ASN A 171 -7.20 26.52 19.76
CA ASN A 171 -5.73 26.57 19.65
C ASN A 171 -5.25 27.39 18.44
N LYS A 172 -6.17 28.02 17.67
CA LYS A 172 -5.88 28.84 16.48
C LYS A 172 -4.96 28.14 15.49
N LEU A 173 -5.17 26.83 15.29
CA LEU A 173 -4.32 26.05 14.39
C LEU A 173 -4.64 26.36 12.93
N GLN A 174 -3.61 26.54 12.14
CA GLN A 174 -3.75 26.65 10.70
C GLN A 174 -4.12 25.28 10.12
N TYR A 175 -5.29 25.17 9.51
CA TYR A 175 -5.76 23.94 8.89
C TYR A 175 -5.68 23.98 7.36
N ASN A 176 -5.83 22.83 6.72
CA ASN A 176 -5.71 22.69 5.27
C ASN A 176 -6.81 23.47 4.52
N PRO A 177 -6.46 24.37 3.60
CA PRO A 177 -7.43 25.21 2.87
C PRO A 177 -8.43 24.45 1.99
N LEU A 178 -8.25 23.15 1.78
CA LEU A 178 -9.25 22.33 1.08
C LEU A 178 -10.58 22.23 1.84
N TYR A 179 -10.57 22.36 3.17
CA TYR A 179 -11.81 22.35 3.95
C TYR A 179 -12.68 23.56 3.63
N ASP A 180 -12.09 24.74 3.38
CA ASP A 180 -12.82 25.94 2.97
C ASP A 180 -13.41 25.83 1.55
N ARG A 181 -12.91 24.86 0.77
CA ARG A 181 -13.43 24.52 -0.56
C ARG A 181 -14.48 23.39 -0.54
N GLY A 182 -14.98 23.04 0.65
CA GLY A 182 -16.01 22.01 0.84
C GLY A 182 -15.52 20.57 0.77
N VAL A 183 -14.21 20.32 0.78
CA VAL A 183 -13.66 18.97 0.86
C VAL A 183 -13.84 18.46 2.28
N LYS A 184 -14.61 17.39 2.46
CA LYS A 184 -14.86 16.83 3.80
C LYS A 184 -13.67 16.06 4.37
N ARG A 185 -12.84 15.49 3.49
CA ARG A 185 -11.68 14.70 3.87
C ARG A 185 -10.52 14.92 2.92
N VAL A 186 -9.43 15.42 3.44
CA VAL A 186 -8.19 15.59 2.68
C VAL A 186 -7.64 14.23 2.26
N GLY A 187 -7.30 14.11 0.99
CA GLY A 187 -6.80 12.87 0.39
C GLY A 187 -6.22 13.08 -1.01
N CYS A 188 -6.00 11.98 -1.72
CA CYS A 188 -5.48 12.03 -3.08
C CYS A 188 -6.55 12.53 -4.06
N TRP A 189 -6.22 13.48 -4.93
CA TRP A 189 -7.14 14.02 -5.94
C TRP A 189 -7.62 12.95 -6.95
N CYS A 190 -6.80 11.94 -7.23
CA CYS A 190 -7.12 10.84 -8.16
C CYS A 190 -7.75 9.60 -7.46
N CYS A 191 -8.19 9.73 -6.21
CA CYS A 191 -8.74 8.63 -5.45
C CYS A 191 -10.06 8.13 -6.04
N PRO A 192 -10.28 6.80 -6.19
CA PRO A 192 -11.58 6.28 -6.65
C PRO A 192 -12.73 6.54 -5.68
N TYR A 193 -12.47 7.02 -4.47
CA TYR A 193 -13.48 7.40 -3.47
C TYR A 193 -13.86 8.88 -3.50
N THR A 194 -13.17 9.71 -4.29
CA THR A 194 -13.53 11.13 -4.43
C THR A 194 -14.97 11.29 -4.90
N THR A 195 -15.64 12.30 -4.39
CA THR A 195 -16.97 12.72 -4.83
C THR A 195 -16.91 13.34 -6.23
N ARG A 196 -18.07 13.66 -6.80
CA ARG A 196 -18.13 14.35 -8.08
C ARG A 196 -17.54 15.76 -7.96
N SER A 197 -17.90 16.49 -6.92
CA SER A 197 -17.38 17.86 -6.66
C SER A 197 -15.86 17.88 -6.46
N GLU A 198 -15.32 16.92 -5.68
CA GLU A 198 -13.87 16.79 -5.52
C GLU A 198 -13.15 16.41 -6.84
N TRP A 199 -13.79 15.68 -7.73
CA TRP A 199 -13.25 15.36 -9.05
C TRP A 199 -13.25 16.59 -9.98
N GLU A 200 -14.27 17.43 -9.90
CA GLU A 200 -14.34 18.70 -10.62
C GLU A 200 -13.28 19.67 -10.06
N LEU A 201 -13.13 19.74 -8.75
CA LEU A 201 -12.07 20.50 -8.09
C LEU A 201 -10.66 20.01 -8.51
N ALA A 202 -10.45 18.70 -8.62
CA ALA A 202 -9.19 18.14 -9.09
C ALA A 202 -8.89 18.54 -10.54
N ARG A 203 -9.90 18.61 -11.42
CA ARG A 203 -9.73 19.11 -12.80
C ARG A 203 -9.19 20.54 -12.80
N ASP A 204 -9.73 21.37 -11.91
CA ASP A 204 -9.42 22.79 -11.88
C ASP A 204 -8.06 23.08 -11.20
N LEU A 205 -7.67 22.28 -10.20
CA LEU A 205 -6.44 22.50 -9.43
C LEU A 205 -5.21 21.73 -9.94
N GLU A 206 -5.40 20.55 -10.55
CA GLU A 206 -4.28 19.64 -10.89
C GLU A 206 -3.91 19.64 -12.38
N GLY A 207 -4.66 20.38 -13.22
CA GLY A 207 -4.32 20.70 -14.61
C GLY A 207 -3.79 19.51 -15.43
N GLU A 208 -2.49 19.56 -15.75
CA GLU A 208 -1.83 18.54 -16.59
C GLU A 208 -1.85 17.14 -15.95
N ASN A 209 -1.65 17.03 -14.66
CA ASN A 209 -1.68 15.73 -13.96
C ASN A 209 -3.07 15.09 -14.04
N PHE A 210 -4.12 15.90 -13.90
CA PHE A 210 -5.49 15.44 -14.08
C PHE A 210 -5.72 14.94 -15.51
N GLN A 211 -5.26 15.69 -16.53
CA GLN A 211 -5.39 15.28 -17.92
C GLN A 211 -4.57 14.01 -18.24
N LYS A 212 -3.34 13.91 -17.72
CA LYS A 212 -2.49 12.72 -17.82
C LYS A 212 -3.21 11.48 -17.28
N PHE A 213 -3.84 11.60 -16.10
CA PHE A 213 -4.59 10.50 -15.49
C PHE A 213 -5.84 10.13 -16.30
N LYS A 214 -6.58 11.12 -16.80
CA LYS A 214 -7.74 10.87 -17.70
C LYS A 214 -7.33 10.09 -18.96
N ASN A 215 -6.22 10.45 -19.56
CA ASN A 215 -5.70 9.76 -20.75
C ASN A 215 -5.36 8.29 -20.41
N ILE A 216 -4.69 8.04 -19.28
CA ILE A 216 -4.40 6.67 -18.83
C ILE A 216 -5.69 5.85 -18.61
N ILE A 217 -6.72 6.43 -18.00
CA ILE A 217 -8.02 5.77 -17.83
C ILE A 217 -8.63 5.41 -19.19
N LYS A 218 -8.57 6.32 -20.15
CA LYS A 218 -9.10 6.13 -21.50
C LYS A 218 -8.35 5.05 -22.27
N ASP A 219 -7.02 5.09 -22.22
CA ASP A 219 -6.15 4.13 -22.89
C ASP A 219 -6.30 2.73 -22.28
N PHE A 220 -6.37 2.64 -20.96
CA PHE A 220 -6.68 1.39 -20.30
C PHE A 220 -8.02 0.80 -20.76
N SER A 221 -9.07 1.64 -20.89
CA SER A 221 -10.37 1.20 -21.39
C SER A 221 -10.29 0.66 -22.83
N ARG A 222 -9.58 1.37 -23.72
CA ARG A 222 -9.44 0.99 -25.14
C ARG A 222 -8.77 -0.38 -25.32
N ASN A 223 -7.81 -0.66 -24.45
CA ASN A 223 -7.02 -1.88 -24.51
C ASN A 223 -7.68 -3.09 -23.78
N LEU A 224 -8.84 -2.89 -23.17
CA LEU A 224 -9.60 -4.00 -22.58
C LEU A 224 -10.30 -4.83 -23.67
N PRO A 225 -10.41 -6.16 -23.52
CA PRO A 225 -11.29 -6.99 -24.34
C PRO A 225 -12.73 -6.44 -24.34
N ALA A 226 -13.46 -6.61 -25.42
CA ALA A 226 -14.76 -5.95 -25.65
C ALA A 226 -15.76 -6.13 -24.51
N ASN A 227 -15.90 -7.35 -23.98
CA ASN A 227 -16.77 -7.67 -22.84
C ASN A 227 -16.40 -6.90 -21.56
N PHE A 228 -15.09 -6.72 -21.29
CA PHE A 228 -14.60 -5.94 -20.15
C PHE A 228 -14.69 -4.45 -20.40
N ARG A 229 -14.43 -4.00 -21.63
CA ARG A 229 -14.53 -2.60 -22.04
C ARG A 229 -15.94 -2.07 -21.86
N ASN A 230 -16.95 -2.80 -22.29
CA ASN A 230 -18.36 -2.43 -22.11
C ASN A 230 -18.72 -2.31 -20.62
N ARG A 231 -18.26 -3.26 -19.81
CA ARG A 231 -18.47 -3.24 -18.35
C ARG A 231 -17.73 -2.08 -17.69
N TYR A 232 -16.49 -1.81 -18.10
CA TYR A 232 -15.69 -0.72 -17.61
C TYR A 232 -16.33 0.64 -17.92
N ASN A 233 -16.78 0.85 -19.16
CA ASN A 233 -17.44 2.08 -19.58
C ASN A 233 -18.78 2.30 -18.89
N LYS A 234 -19.57 1.23 -18.68
CA LYS A 234 -20.87 1.29 -17.99
C LYS A 234 -20.72 1.59 -16.50
N LYS A 235 -19.76 0.96 -15.80
CA LYS A 235 -19.56 1.10 -14.34
C LYS A 235 -18.60 2.20 -13.96
N GLY A 236 -17.85 2.72 -14.90
CA GLY A 236 -16.75 3.67 -14.70
C GLY A 236 -15.51 3.04 -14.06
N TRP A 237 -14.37 3.69 -14.24
CA TRP A 237 -13.07 3.23 -13.76
C TRP A 237 -13.02 3.00 -12.25
N ARG A 238 -13.73 3.81 -11.47
CA ARG A 238 -13.77 3.74 -10.00
C ARG A 238 -14.32 2.42 -9.46
N SER A 239 -15.21 1.78 -10.20
CA SER A 239 -15.88 0.54 -9.78
C SER A 239 -15.32 -0.71 -10.46
N PHE A 240 -14.30 -0.54 -11.31
CA PHE A 240 -13.74 -1.63 -12.07
C PHE A 240 -13.11 -2.69 -11.17
N ALA A 241 -13.46 -3.93 -11.44
CA ALA A 241 -12.79 -5.11 -10.91
C ALA A 241 -12.82 -6.19 -11.97
N THR A 242 -11.70 -6.83 -12.21
CA THR A 242 -11.64 -8.02 -13.03
C THR A 242 -11.73 -9.26 -12.15
N ASN A 243 -12.66 -10.15 -12.49
CA ASN A 243 -12.57 -11.57 -12.12
C ASN A 243 -11.93 -12.32 -13.29
N TYR A 244 -10.88 -11.75 -13.90
CA TYR A 244 -10.26 -12.34 -15.06
C TYR A 244 -9.69 -13.70 -14.70
N ASN A 245 -10.12 -14.74 -15.41
CA ASN A 245 -9.50 -16.05 -15.31
C ASN A 245 -8.03 -15.92 -15.73
N LYS A 246 -7.13 -16.32 -14.86
CA LYS A 246 -5.70 -16.28 -15.10
C LYS A 246 -5.38 -17.00 -16.41
N ILE A 247 -4.68 -16.33 -17.31
CA ILE A 247 -3.90 -17.05 -18.31
C ILE A 247 -2.81 -17.77 -17.51
N GLU A 248 -2.79 -19.09 -17.54
CA GLU A 248 -1.74 -19.88 -16.94
C GLU A 248 -0.45 -19.64 -17.73
N VAL A 249 0.42 -18.85 -17.17
CA VAL A 249 1.74 -18.55 -17.75
C VAL A 249 2.64 -19.79 -17.69
N LEU A 250 2.44 -20.60 -16.66
CA LEU A 250 3.11 -21.88 -16.44
C LEU A 250 2.05 -22.96 -16.21
N LYS A 251 2.11 -24.01 -17.01
CA LYS A 251 1.29 -25.21 -16.81
C LYS A 251 2.03 -26.17 -15.89
N MET A 252 1.43 -26.50 -14.75
CA MET A 252 2.02 -27.43 -13.80
C MET A 252 1.31 -28.77 -13.88
N THR A 253 2.07 -29.81 -14.21
CA THR A 253 1.66 -31.23 -14.14
C THR A 253 2.44 -31.92 -13.03
N ASN A 254 1.86 -32.92 -12.40
CA ASN A 254 2.53 -33.73 -11.36
C ASN A 254 2.42 -35.19 -11.67
N ASN A 255 3.54 -35.88 -11.52
CA ASN A 255 3.66 -37.31 -11.38
C ASN A 255 3.81 -37.64 -9.88
N LYS A 256 3.74 -38.90 -9.48
CA LYS A 256 3.70 -39.30 -8.06
C LYS A 256 4.72 -38.59 -7.16
N ASN A 257 5.95 -38.35 -7.63
CA ASN A 257 7.05 -37.77 -6.85
C ASN A 257 7.72 -36.57 -7.53
N SER A 258 7.25 -36.11 -8.70
CA SER A 258 7.87 -35.01 -9.45
C SER A 258 6.86 -34.05 -9.98
N PHE A 259 7.31 -32.82 -10.16
CA PHE A 259 6.56 -31.75 -10.83
C PHE A 259 7.22 -31.41 -12.15
N VAL A 260 6.40 -31.11 -13.13
CA VAL A 260 6.83 -30.56 -14.41
C VAL A 260 6.11 -29.22 -14.59
N LEU A 261 6.89 -28.15 -14.76
CA LEU A 261 6.39 -26.85 -15.16
C LEU A 261 6.73 -26.61 -16.62
N GLU A 262 5.72 -26.40 -17.42
CA GLU A 262 5.85 -26.08 -18.85
C GLU A 262 5.49 -24.61 -19.09
N GLY A 263 6.34 -23.89 -19.82
CA GLY A 263 6.16 -22.49 -20.16
C GLY A 263 7.23 -22.00 -21.13
N LYS A 264 7.14 -20.73 -21.52
CA LYS A 264 8.18 -20.12 -22.35
C LYS A 264 9.53 -20.17 -21.64
N LYS A 265 10.62 -20.40 -22.38
CA LYS A 265 11.98 -20.48 -21.85
C LYS A 265 12.33 -19.24 -20.99
N GLU A 266 12.00 -18.06 -21.49
CA GLU A 266 12.19 -16.78 -20.76
C GLU A 266 11.50 -16.72 -19.40
N TYR A 267 10.39 -17.45 -19.21
CA TYR A 267 9.70 -17.51 -17.92
C TYR A 267 10.39 -18.50 -16.96
N LEU A 268 10.92 -19.59 -17.48
CA LEU A 268 11.68 -20.55 -16.68
C LEU A 268 12.97 -19.93 -16.18
N GLU A 269 13.69 -19.18 -17.01
CA GLU A 269 14.90 -18.44 -16.63
C GLU A 269 14.59 -17.37 -15.54
N LYS A 270 13.46 -16.67 -15.66
CA LYS A 270 13.05 -15.71 -14.62
C LYS A 270 12.73 -16.31 -13.26
N ILE A 271 12.33 -17.57 -13.20
CA ILE A 271 11.95 -18.25 -11.93
C ILE A 271 13.07 -19.10 -11.35
N GLU A 272 14.11 -19.40 -12.12
CA GLU A 272 15.18 -20.32 -11.76
C GLU A 272 15.79 -20.01 -10.39
N HIS A 273 16.07 -18.75 -10.12
CA HIS A 273 16.62 -18.28 -8.84
C HIS A 273 15.71 -18.49 -7.61
N LEU A 274 14.51 -19.01 -7.78
CA LEU A 274 13.57 -19.35 -6.70
C LEU A 274 13.39 -20.85 -6.52
N ILE A 275 13.96 -21.68 -7.40
CA ILE A 275 13.69 -23.13 -7.39
C ILE A 275 14.20 -23.76 -6.10
N PHE A 276 15.31 -23.28 -5.55
CA PHE A 276 15.86 -23.77 -4.28
C PHE A 276 14.88 -23.69 -3.09
N ILE A 277 13.86 -22.82 -3.18
CA ILE A 277 12.82 -22.70 -2.12
C ILE A 277 11.84 -23.86 -2.20
N VAL A 278 11.68 -24.48 -3.36
CA VAL A 278 10.63 -25.47 -3.64
C VAL A 278 11.17 -26.85 -3.96
N ALA A 279 12.46 -26.97 -4.28
CA ALA A 279 13.10 -28.23 -4.63
C ALA A 279 14.62 -28.18 -4.43
N ASP A 280 15.20 -29.29 -3.99
CA ASP A 280 16.66 -29.44 -3.84
C ASP A 280 17.34 -29.78 -5.17
N ARG A 281 16.63 -30.47 -6.06
CA ARG A 281 17.12 -30.87 -7.38
C ARG A 281 16.15 -30.50 -8.47
N TYR A 282 16.67 -29.97 -9.56
CA TYR A 282 15.87 -29.64 -10.73
C TYR A 282 16.66 -29.76 -12.02
N LYS A 283 15.95 -29.86 -13.15
CA LYS A 283 16.50 -29.85 -14.50
C LYS A 283 15.60 -29.02 -15.41
N ILE A 284 16.22 -28.18 -16.23
CA ILE A 284 15.51 -27.41 -17.27
C ILE A 284 15.86 -28.04 -18.63
N GLU A 285 14.84 -28.42 -19.37
CA GLU A 285 14.96 -28.97 -20.74
C GLU A 285 14.00 -28.22 -21.65
N GLY A 286 14.53 -27.37 -22.52
CA GLY A 286 13.73 -26.55 -23.44
C GLY A 286 12.71 -25.69 -22.72
N SER A 287 11.43 -25.98 -22.90
CA SER A 287 10.28 -25.28 -22.29
C SER A 287 9.77 -25.93 -21.00
N LYS A 288 10.50 -26.88 -20.45
CA LYS A 288 10.10 -27.67 -19.29
C LYS A 288 11.10 -27.58 -18.15
N LEU A 289 10.61 -27.40 -16.95
CA LEU A 289 11.34 -27.48 -15.68
C LEU A 289 10.84 -28.72 -14.93
N TYR A 290 11.75 -29.66 -14.68
CA TYR A 290 11.52 -30.85 -13.90
C TYR A 290 12.12 -30.68 -12.52
N PHE A 291 11.39 -30.99 -11.46
CA PHE A 291 11.91 -30.97 -10.09
C PHE A 291 11.21 -32.01 -9.20
N GLU A 292 11.96 -32.54 -8.24
CA GLU A 292 11.43 -33.41 -7.22
C GLU A 292 10.64 -32.59 -6.19
N ARG A 293 9.57 -33.18 -5.68
CA ARG A 293 8.71 -32.51 -4.72
C ARG A 293 9.43 -32.37 -3.38
N ASN A 294 9.59 -31.15 -2.89
CA ASN A 294 9.77 -30.95 -1.47
C ASN A 294 8.44 -31.30 -0.77
N ILE A 295 8.46 -32.36 0.04
CA ILE A 295 7.29 -33.03 0.62
C ILE A 295 6.46 -32.07 1.49
N GLU A 296 7.08 -31.03 2.04
CA GLU A 296 6.43 -30.07 2.93
C GLU A 296 5.58 -29.01 2.20
N LEU A 297 5.79 -28.78 0.91
CA LEU A 297 5.11 -27.74 0.16
C LEU A 297 3.95 -28.27 -0.68
N GLN A 298 2.79 -27.65 -0.51
CA GLN A 298 1.63 -27.91 -1.36
C GLN A 298 1.82 -27.32 -2.76
N ARG A 299 1.25 -27.95 -3.79
CA ARG A 299 1.25 -27.46 -5.19
C ARG A 299 0.94 -25.97 -5.32
N ARG A 300 -0.02 -25.46 -4.52
CA ARG A 300 -0.38 -24.04 -4.51
C ARG A 300 0.75 -23.16 -4.00
N GLN A 301 1.50 -23.59 -3.01
CA GLN A 301 2.62 -22.84 -2.42
C GLN A 301 3.77 -22.73 -3.41
N ILE A 302 4.13 -23.86 -4.03
CA ILE A 302 5.14 -23.93 -5.09
C ILE A 302 4.81 -22.94 -6.20
N ARG A 303 3.58 -22.98 -6.69
CA ARG A 303 3.11 -22.06 -7.74
C ARG A 303 3.17 -20.58 -7.32
N LEU A 304 2.83 -20.28 -6.07
CA LEU A 304 2.89 -18.90 -5.55
C LEU A 304 4.32 -18.35 -5.50
N VAL A 305 5.27 -19.18 -5.13
CA VAL A 305 6.70 -18.83 -5.11
C VAL A 305 7.20 -18.60 -6.52
N LEU A 306 7.06 -19.60 -7.38
CA LEU A 306 7.64 -19.57 -8.72
C LEU A 306 7.01 -18.52 -9.64
N GLU A 307 5.70 -18.27 -9.54
CA GLU A 307 5.05 -17.21 -10.32
C GLU A 307 5.33 -15.77 -9.79
N LYS A 308 6.00 -15.63 -8.65
CA LYS A 308 6.23 -14.30 -8.05
C LYS A 308 7.03 -13.36 -8.95
N PRO A 309 8.19 -13.73 -9.51
CA PRO A 309 8.94 -12.87 -10.42
C PRO A 309 8.17 -12.57 -11.71
N LEU A 310 7.43 -13.55 -12.24
CA LEU A 310 6.63 -13.37 -13.45
C LEU A 310 5.49 -12.35 -13.28
N ASN A 311 5.03 -12.13 -12.07
CA ASN A 311 4.00 -11.17 -11.74
C ASN A 311 4.58 -9.88 -11.10
N CYS A 312 5.90 -9.78 -10.98
CA CYS A 312 6.53 -8.62 -10.38
C CYS A 312 6.35 -7.39 -11.27
N VAL A 313 6.09 -6.26 -10.64
CA VAL A 313 5.98 -4.93 -11.24
C VAL A 313 6.94 -3.93 -10.58
N GLY A 314 7.89 -4.42 -9.78
CA GLY A 314 8.85 -3.56 -9.10
C GLY A 314 8.28 -2.74 -7.93
N CYS A 315 7.12 -3.09 -7.38
CA CYS A 315 6.46 -2.29 -6.33
C CYS A 315 7.11 -2.37 -4.94
N ASP A 316 8.09 -3.22 -4.75
CA ASP A 316 8.93 -3.34 -3.56
C ASP A 316 8.19 -3.63 -2.22
N VAL A 317 6.91 -3.97 -2.27
CA VAL A 317 6.12 -4.27 -1.06
C VAL A 317 6.57 -5.56 -0.37
N CYS A 318 7.01 -6.55 -1.15
CA CYS A 318 7.39 -7.83 -0.59
C CYS A 318 8.72 -7.81 0.18
N THR A 319 9.60 -6.84 -0.08
CA THR A 319 10.85 -6.67 0.68
C THR A 319 10.57 -6.31 2.13
N VAL A 320 9.54 -5.49 2.36
CA VAL A 320 9.11 -5.08 3.70
C VAL A 320 8.48 -6.24 4.49
N ILE A 321 7.84 -7.17 3.78
CA ILE A 321 7.16 -8.31 4.39
C ILE A 321 8.14 -9.43 4.77
N CYS A 322 9.33 -9.44 4.19
CA CYS A 322 10.31 -10.51 4.44
C CYS A 322 10.94 -10.38 5.84
N PRO A 323 10.72 -11.36 6.75
CA PRO A 323 11.21 -11.26 8.12
C PRO A 323 12.74 -11.37 8.23
N VAL A 324 13.39 -11.91 7.21
CA VAL A 324 14.86 -12.12 7.20
C VAL A 324 15.57 -11.25 6.16
N ASN A 325 14.86 -10.27 5.56
CA ASN A 325 15.41 -9.35 4.56
C ASN A 325 16.07 -10.08 3.37
N ALA A 326 15.55 -11.24 2.98
CA ALA A 326 16.06 -12.03 1.86
C ALA A 326 15.57 -11.52 0.49
N LEU A 327 14.60 -10.61 0.46
CA LEU A 327 14.03 -10.10 -0.79
C LEU A 327 14.59 -8.70 -1.11
N TYR A 328 15.00 -8.51 -2.36
CA TYR A 328 15.46 -7.22 -2.88
C TYR A 328 14.97 -7.02 -4.32
N LEU A 329 15.01 -5.79 -4.81
CA LEU A 329 14.72 -5.47 -6.19
C LEU A 329 16.03 -5.32 -6.98
N GLU A 330 16.07 -5.97 -8.12
CA GLU A 330 17.12 -5.80 -9.12
C GLU A 330 16.46 -5.67 -10.49
N ASN A 331 16.78 -4.62 -11.24
CA ASN A 331 16.18 -4.31 -12.54
C ASN A 331 14.64 -4.41 -12.49
N GLU A 332 14.03 -3.76 -11.50
CA GLU A 332 12.58 -3.73 -11.26
C GLU A 332 11.93 -5.12 -11.05
N SER A 333 12.69 -6.14 -10.86
CA SER A 333 12.23 -7.50 -10.58
C SER A 333 12.64 -7.95 -9.18
N ILE A 334 11.76 -8.69 -8.52
CA ILE A 334 12.06 -9.25 -7.20
C ILE A 334 13.06 -10.39 -7.33
N LYS A 335 14.11 -10.32 -6.54
CA LYS A 335 15.11 -11.34 -6.35
C LYS A 335 15.14 -11.83 -4.92
N VAL A 336 15.74 -12.99 -4.72
CA VAL A 336 15.89 -13.60 -3.40
C VAL A 336 17.35 -13.90 -3.14
N ASP A 337 17.83 -13.47 -2.00
CA ASP A 337 19.14 -13.85 -1.47
C ASP A 337 19.03 -15.26 -0.86
N PRO A 338 19.64 -16.30 -1.46
CA PRO A 338 19.50 -17.68 -1.00
C PRO A 338 20.17 -17.90 0.36
N THR A 339 21.15 -17.07 0.73
CA THR A 339 21.86 -17.19 2.01
C THR A 339 21.02 -16.72 3.19
N LYS A 340 20.02 -15.86 2.95
CA LYS A 340 19.10 -15.32 3.95
C LYS A 340 17.72 -15.96 3.94
N CYS A 341 17.31 -16.55 2.81
CA CYS A 341 15.96 -17.08 2.66
C CYS A 341 15.77 -18.39 3.43
N VAL A 342 14.85 -18.38 4.38
CA VAL A 342 14.51 -19.57 5.19
C VAL A 342 13.23 -20.28 4.71
N GLY A 343 12.74 -20.00 3.52
CA GLY A 343 11.57 -20.67 2.93
C GLY A 343 10.24 -20.44 3.67
N CYS A 344 10.14 -19.46 4.56
CA CYS A 344 8.96 -19.27 5.43
C CYS A 344 7.67 -18.85 4.71
N LEU A 345 7.73 -18.54 3.43
CA LEU A 345 6.62 -18.11 2.56
C LEU A 345 5.85 -16.85 3.04
N SER A 346 6.37 -16.09 3.98
CA SER A 346 5.71 -14.86 4.45
C SER A 346 5.44 -13.88 3.30
N CYS A 347 6.35 -13.80 2.33
CA CYS A 347 6.18 -12.99 1.13
C CYS A 347 5.04 -13.46 0.19
N CYS A 348 4.51 -14.66 0.40
CA CYS A 348 3.38 -15.22 -0.35
C CYS A 348 2.06 -15.17 0.43
N LYS A 349 2.08 -14.74 1.70
CA LYS A 349 0.90 -14.64 2.56
C LYS A 349 0.21 -13.29 2.38
N ASN A 350 -1.10 -13.25 2.65
CA ASN A 350 -1.81 -11.99 2.79
C ASN A 350 -1.83 -11.54 4.26
N ILE A 351 -2.41 -10.34 4.49
CA ILE A 351 -2.62 -9.73 5.80
C ILE A 351 -3.25 -10.67 6.84
N ASN A 352 -4.12 -11.59 6.41
CA ASN A 352 -4.83 -12.52 7.31
C ASN A 352 -4.12 -13.88 7.42
N GLY A 353 -2.85 -13.99 7.11
CA GLY A 353 -2.09 -15.24 7.15
C GLY A 353 -2.48 -16.28 6.10
N LYS A 354 -3.51 -16.02 5.29
CA LYS A 354 -3.93 -16.93 4.21
C LYS A 354 -3.00 -16.77 3.02
N LEU A 355 -2.59 -17.87 2.41
CA LEU A 355 -1.82 -17.88 1.17
C LEU A 355 -2.62 -17.22 0.05
N LYS A 356 -2.41 -15.93 -0.13
CA LYS A 356 -2.98 -15.14 -1.22
C LYS A 356 -1.87 -14.27 -1.81
N MET A 357 -1.40 -14.66 -3.00
CA MET A 357 -0.79 -13.73 -3.92
C MET A 357 0.25 -12.78 -3.29
N GLY A 358 1.42 -13.25 -2.99
CA GLY A 358 2.52 -12.39 -2.55
C GLY A 358 2.91 -11.27 -3.53
N CYS A 359 2.18 -11.09 -4.63
CA CYS A 359 2.37 -10.02 -5.59
C CYS A 359 1.08 -9.19 -5.76
N ILE A 360 1.16 -7.88 -5.53
CA ILE A 360 0.04 -6.95 -5.69
C ILE A 360 -0.48 -6.95 -7.12
N ALA A 361 0.41 -7.07 -8.09
CA ALA A 361 0.08 -7.02 -9.51
C ALA A 361 -0.45 -8.35 -10.09
N ARG A 362 -0.35 -9.46 -9.37
CA ARG A 362 -0.68 -10.79 -9.91
C ARG A 362 -2.03 -10.87 -10.62
N ASN A 363 -3.02 -10.13 -10.14
CA ASN A 363 -4.36 -10.12 -10.74
C ASN A 363 -4.60 -8.96 -11.70
N TYR A 364 -3.62 -8.06 -11.89
CA TYR A 364 -3.85 -6.75 -12.51
C TYR A 364 -2.77 -6.36 -13.51
N LYS A 365 -1.80 -7.24 -13.78
CA LYS A 365 -0.75 -6.94 -14.75
C LYS A 365 -1.35 -6.71 -16.14
N THR A 366 -1.04 -5.59 -16.74
CA THR A 366 -1.58 -5.16 -18.05
C THR A 366 -1.23 -6.12 -19.18
N GLU A 367 -0.08 -6.76 -19.14
CA GLU A 367 0.32 -7.81 -20.10
C GLU A 367 -0.71 -8.96 -20.24
N ARG A 368 -1.57 -9.14 -19.22
CA ARG A 368 -2.66 -10.13 -19.29
C ARG A 368 -3.83 -9.71 -20.14
N PHE A 369 -3.89 -8.42 -20.47
CA PHE A 369 -4.90 -7.86 -21.36
C PHE A 369 -4.39 -7.69 -22.78
N CYS A 370 -3.22 -8.28 -23.12
CA CYS A 370 -2.53 -8.05 -24.39
C CYS A 370 -2.30 -6.56 -24.67
N ILE A 371 -2.00 -5.79 -23.62
CA ILE A 371 -1.73 -4.38 -23.76
C ILE A 371 -0.23 -4.22 -24.00
N THR A 372 0.15 -4.09 -25.26
CA THR A 372 1.43 -3.48 -25.65
C THR A 372 1.23 -1.97 -25.64
N PHE A 373 1.96 -1.26 -24.80
CA PHE A 373 2.07 0.19 -24.86
C PHE A 373 3.16 0.58 -25.85
#